data_4e79d618bcf3836bdf90abc17a7dca0e
#
_entry.id   4e79d618bcf3836bdf90abc17a7dca0e
#
_cell.length_a   1.000
_cell.length_b   1.000
_cell.length_c   1.000
_cell.angle_alpha   90.00
_cell.angle_beta   90.00
_cell.angle_gamma   90.00
#
_symmetry.space_group_name_H-M   'P 1'
#
loop_
_entity.id
_entity.type
_entity.pdbx_description
1 polymer ?
#
loop_
_entity_poly.entity_id
_entity_poly.type
_entity_poly.pdbx_seq_one_letter_code
_entity_poly.pdbx_strand_id
1 'polypeptide(L)'
;TRGRNVTVIFGDGAGAAVLSRSEEDGKGILSSHLHSEGKHAKELALEGPSTSRWVPEIIADNNPDDESYFPYMNGQFVFKHAVVRFSEAIVEGLEANGLQKEDINMLIPHQANLRIAQFIQRKFQLKDDQVYNNIMNYGNTTAASVIIALTEAWEKGKINEGDLVVLAAFGSGFTWGSVVIRW
;
A
#
# COMPACT_ATOMS: atom_id res chain seq x y z
N THR A 1 27.12 2.56 3.72
CA THR A 1 26.34 3.49 2.89
C THR A 1 25.10 3.85 3.69
N ARG A 2 24.85 5.14 3.93
CA ARG A 2 23.68 5.65 4.65
C ARG A 2 22.40 5.25 3.91
N GLY A 3 21.32 4.98 4.63
CA GLY A 3 20.03 4.60 4.03
C GLY A 3 19.95 3.20 3.40
N ARG A 4 21.05 2.45 3.33
CA ARG A 4 21.10 1.14 2.66
C ARG A 4 20.02 0.17 3.14
N ASN A 5 19.71 0.20 4.43
CA ASN A 5 18.71 -0.72 5.01
C ASN A 5 17.28 -0.44 4.55
N VAL A 6 17.05 0.73 3.94
CA VAL A 6 15.75 1.17 3.44
C VAL A 6 15.74 1.20 1.92
N THR A 7 16.77 1.82 1.30
CA THR A 7 16.79 2.02 -0.16
C THR A 7 16.80 0.73 -0.97
N VAL A 8 17.34 -0.37 -0.43
CA VAL A 8 17.43 -1.66 -1.13
C VAL A 8 16.07 -2.36 -1.34
N ILE A 9 15.02 -1.90 -0.64
CA ILE A 9 13.70 -2.52 -0.77
C ILE A 9 12.84 -1.87 -1.85
N PHE A 10 13.18 -0.66 -2.29
CA PHE A 10 12.39 0.07 -3.28
C PHE A 10 12.73 -0.35 -4.71
N GLY A 11 11.69 -0.39 -5.54
CA GLY A 11 11.77 -0.54 -6.99
C GLY A 11 11.06 0.61 -7.69
N ASP A 12 11.37 0.81 -8.95
CA ASP A 12 10.69 1.80 -9.78
C ASP A 12 9.45 1.18 -10.43
N GLY A 13 8.38 1.96 -10.54
CA GLY A 13 7.15 1.52 -11.17
C GLY A 13 6.14 2.64 -11.30
N ALA A 14 5.24 2.47 -12.25
CA ALA A 14 4.09 3.34 -12.43
C ALA A 14 2.83 2.50 -12.64
N GLY A 15 1.69 3.04 -12.22
CA GLY A 15 0.39 2.43 -12.43
C GLY A 15 -0.67 3.50 -12.66
N ALA A 16 -1.62 3.20 -13.54
CA ALA A 16 -2.75 4.08 -13.82
C ALA A 16 -4.04 3.25 -13.86
N ALA A 17 -5.13 3.83 -13.41
CA ALA A 17 -6.46 3.25 -13.52
C ALA A 17 -7.40 4.26 -14.17
N VAL A 18 -8.22 3.79 -15.10
CA VAL A 18 -9.29 4.58 -15.70
C VAL A 18 -10.60 4.17 -15.03
N LEU A 19 -11.27 5.14 -14.40
CA LEU A 19 -12.56 4.94 -13.78
C LEU A 19 -13.65 5.46 -14.71
N SER A 20 -14.68 4.66 -14.91
CA SER A 20 -15.87 5.03 -15.65
C SER A 20 -17.12 4.69 -14.83
N ARG A 21 -18.25 5.28 -15.21
CA ARG A 21 -19.53 4.92 -14.61
C ARG A 21 -19.85 3.45 -14.93
N SER A 22 -20.23 2.69 -13.89
CA SER A 22 -20.83 1.36 -14.08
C SER A 22 -22.29 1.51 -14.48
N GLU A 23 -22.74 0.72 -15.46
CA GLU A 23 -24.13 0.59 -15.84
C GLU A 23 -24.85 -0.56 -15.09
N GLU A 24 -24.07 -1.35 -14.32
CA GLU A 24 -24.57 -2.48 -13.55
C GLU A 24 -24.60 -2.13 -12.05
N ASP A 25 -25.77 -2.30 -11.42
CA ASP A 25 -25.92 -2.11 -9.98
C ASP A 25 -25.07 -3.10 -9.20
N GLY A 26 -24.35 -2.61 -8.19
CA GLY A 26 -23.53 -3.44 -7.31
C GLY A 26 -22.20 -3.90 -7.92
N LYS A 27 -21.81 -3.40 -9.11
CA LYS A 27 -20.53 -3.65 -9.76
C LYS A 27 -19.63 -2.40 -9.74
N GLY A 28 -18.35 -2.59 -9.58
CA GLY A 28 -17.35 -1.52 -9.50
C GLY A 28 -16.92 -1.24 -8.07
N ILE A 29 -16.46 -0.02 -7.79
CA ILE A 29 -16.03 0.39 -6.44
C ILE A 29 -17.25 0.49 -5.53
N LEU A 30 -17.34 -0.40 -4.55
CA LEU A 30 -18.43 -0.41 -3.56
C LEU A 30 -18.20 0.65 -2.48
N SER A 31 -16.96 0.75 -1.99
CA SER A 31 -16.56 1.76 -0.99
C SER A 31 -15.05 1.99 -0.97
N SER A 32 -14.64 3.12 -0.41
CA SER A 32 -13.25 3.46 -0.13
C SER A 32 -13.12 4.09 1.26
N HIS A 33 -12.09 3.70 2.00
CA HIS A 33 -11.84 4.12 3.37
C HIS A 33 -10.41 4.59 3.48
N LEU A 34 -10.19 5.85 3.88
CA LEU A 34 -8.88 6.49 3.94
C LEU A 34 -8.68 7.14 5.30
N HIS A 35 -7.50 6.93 5.87
CA HIS A 35 -7.13 7.42 7.19
C HIS A 35 -5.73 7.99 7.20
N SER A 36 -5.45 8.88 8.15
CA SER A 36 -4.12 9.42 8.40
C SER A 36 -3.88 9.69 9.89
N GLU A 37 -2.64 9.55 10.32
CA GLU A 37 -2.20 9.80 11.69
C GLU A 37 -0.80 10.44 11.69
N GLY A 38 -0.75 11.78 11.62
CA GLY A 38 0.47 12.56 11.46
C GLY A 38 1.45 12.51 12.65
N LYS A 39 1.02 12.05 13.83
CA LYS A 39 1.89 11.99 15.02
C LYS A 39 3.12 11.09 14.84
N HIS A 40 3.08 10.19 13.87
CA HIS A 40 4.15 9.23 13.56
C HIS A 40 4.88 9.52 12.25
N ALA A 41 4.72 10.73 11.71
CA ALA A 41 5.26 11.09 10.38
C ALA A 41 6.78 10.83 10.25
N LYS A 42 7.54 10.99 11.34
CA LYS A 42 8.99 10.80 11.33
C LYS A 42 9.45 9.34 11.41
N GLU A 43 8.55 8.41 11.70
CA GLU A 43 8.90 6.99 11.83
C GLU A 43 9.11 6.28 10.49
N LEU A 44 8.61 6.89 9.41
CA LEU A 44 8.82 6.49 8.02
C LEU A 44 8.80 7.76 7.16
N ALA A 45 9.96 8.31 6.83
CA ALA A 45 10.04 9.59 6.17
C ALA A 45 11.29 9.74 5.28
N LEU A 46 11.16 10.61 4.29
CA LEU A 46 12.24 11.28 3.58
C LEU A 46 12.00 12.77 3.76
N GLU A 47 12.78 13.42 4.63
CA GLU A 47 12.55 14.82 4.99
C GLU A 47 13.14 15.83 4.00
N GLY A 48 14.17 15.45 3.29
CA GLY A 48 14.85 16.30 2.32
C GLY A 48 14.88 15.74 0.88
N PRO A 49 15.08 16.61 -0.11
CA PRO A 49 14.98 18.05 -0.03
C PRO A 49 13.54 18.49 0.29
N SER A 50 13.41 19.48 1.16
CA SER A 50 12.10 19.96 1.61
C SER A 50 11.78 21.32 1.01
N THR A 51 10.51 21.54 0.66
CA THR A 51 9.99 22.87 0.24
C THR A 51 9.96 23.88 1.38
N SER A 52 10.28 23.48 2.62
CA SER A 52 10.48 24.40 3.74
C SER A 52 11.78 25.21 3.62
N ARG A 53 12.71 24.80 2.75
CA ARG A 53 13.95 25.51 2.45
C ARG A 53 13.89 26.10 1.05
N TRP A 54 14.47 27.29 0.89
CA TRP A 54 14.58 27.93 -0.41
C TRP A 54 15.57 27.19 -1.31
N VAL A 55 15.21 26.97 -2.58
CA VAL A 55 16.03 26.20 -3.54
C VAL A 55 17.50 26.66 -3.61
N PRO A 56 17.81 27.99 -3.69
CA PRO A 56 19.18 28.46 -3.64
C PRO A 56 19.94 28.06 -2.37
N GLU A 57 19.27 28.00 -1.20
CA GLU A 57 19.87 27.56 0.06
C GLU A 57 20.21 26.07 0.02
N ILE A 58 19.32 25.26 -0.55
CA ILE A 58 19.55 23.81 -0.74
C ILE A 58 20.76 23.58 -1.65
N ILE A 59 20.85 24.33 -2.75
CA ILE A 59 21.96 24.23 -3.70
C ILE A 59 23.28 24.73 -3.09
N ALA A 60 23.22 25.83 -2.33
CA ALA A 60 24.40 26.42 -1.70
C ALA A 60 24.95 25.57 -0.55
N ASP A 61 24.08 24.92 0.21
CA ASP A 61 24.46 24.05 1.34
C ASP A 61 25.25 22.83 0.87
N ASN A 62 24.85 22.23 -0.25
CA ASN A 62 25.49 21.08 -0.91
C ASN A 62 26.14 20.11 0.08
N ASN A 63 25.46 19.85 1.20
CA ASN A 63 25.96 18.97 2.25
C ASN A 63 25.59 17.51 1.94
N PRO A 64 26.50 16.68 1.41
CA PRO A 64 26.20 15.29 1.06
C PRO A 64 25.92 14.42 2.30
N ASP A 65 26.19 14.94 3.49
CA ASP A 65 26.03 14.24 4.76
C ASP A 65 24.76 14.65 5.50
N ASP A 66 23.92 15.50 4.91
CA ASP A 66 22.62 15.85 5.50
C ASP A 66 21.72 14.61 5.57
N GLU A 67 21.42 14.17 6.78
CA GLU A 67 20.63 12.97 7.02
C GLU A 67 19.20 13.09 6.48
N SER A 68 18.69 14.30 6.30
CA SER A 68 17.36 14.54 5.73
C SER A 68 17.19 14.03 4.30
N TYR A 69 18.29 13.88 3.54
CA TYR A 69 18.29 13.36 2.17
C TYR A 69 18.25 11.82 2.10
N PHE A 70 18.26 11.14 3.22
CA PHE A 70 18.21 9.69 3.26
C PHE A 70 16.88 9.21 3.83
N PRO A 71 16.24 8.20 3.23
CA PRO A 71 15.01 7.65 3.78
C PRO A 71 15.30 7.01 5.14
N TYR A 72 14.46 7.36 6.11
CA TYR A 72 14.48 6.79 7.46
C TYR A 72 13.25 5.90 7.67
N MET A 73 13.44 4.78 8.35
CA MET A 73 12.37 3.87 8.75
C MET A 73 12.68 3.19 10.08
N ASN A 74 11.82 3.40 11.06
CA ASN A 74 11.77 2.55 12.26
C ASN A 74 11.01 1.27 11.93
N GLY A 75 11.70 0.27 11.38
CA GLY A 75 11.07 -0.91 10.79
C GLY A 75 10.17 -1.70 11.73
N GLN A 76 10.54 -1.83 13.03
CA GLN A 76 9.71 -2.54 14.01
C GLN A 76 8.43 -1.78 14.34
N PHE A 77 8.54 -0.47 14.51
CA PHE A 77 7.42 0.40 14.80
C PHE A 77 6.44 0.44 13.61
N VAL A 78 6.98 0.65 12.41
CA VAL A 78 6.21 0.65 11.15
C VAL A 78 5.50 -0.68 10.96
N PHE A 79 6.17 -1.82 11.15
CA PHE A 79 5.55 -3.14 11.02
C PHE A 79 4.35 -3.32 11.97
N LYS A 80 4.51 -2.97 13.26
CA LYS A 80 3.44 -3.09 14.25
C LYS A 80 2.21 -2.27 13.87
N HIS A 81 2.42 -1.03 13.41
CA HIS A 81 1.32 -0.17 12.97
C HIS A 81 0.70 -0.66 11.67
N ALA A 82 1.52 -1.06 10.71
CA ALA A 82 1.04 -1.56 9.43
C ALA A 82 0.08 -2.74 9.60
N VAL A 83 0.44 -3.78 10.36
CA VAL A 83 -0.42 -4.97 10.51
C VAL A 83 -1.74 -4.67 11.23
N VAL A 84 -1.77 -3.66 12.10
CA VAL A 84 -3.01 -3.21 12.75
C VAL A 84 -3.86 -2.42 11.77
N ARG A 85 -3.30 -1.35 11.19
CA ARG A 85 -4.03 -0.41 10.33
C ARG A 85 -4.51 -1.02 9.01
N PHE A 86 -3.72 -1.92 8.41
CA PHE A 86 -4.18 -2.72 7.28
C PHE A 86 -5.43 -3.52 7.63
N SER A 87 -5.38 -4.21 8.77
CA SER A 87 -6.50 -5.05 9.20
C SER A 87 -7.75 -4.23 9.48
N GLU A 88 -7.60 -3.09 10.16
CA GLU A 88 -8.71 -2.19 10.45
C GLU A 88 -9.37 -1.68 9.17
N ALA A 89 -8.58 -1.21 8.20
CA ALA A 89 -9.11 -0.72 6.93
C ALA A 89 -9.84 -1.81 6.11
N ILE A 90 -9.35 -3.05 6.13
CA ILE A 90 -10.03 -4.17 5.46
C ILE A 90 -11.36 -4.47 6.15
N VAL A 91 -11.37 -4.56 7.49
CA VAL A 91 -12.59 -4.83 8.26
C VAL A 91 -13.63 -3.73 8.02
N GLU A 92 -13.21 -2.46 8.13
CA GLU A 92 -14.08 -1.31 7.87
C GLU A 92 -14.71 -1.37 6.47
N GLY A 93 -13.90 -1.67 5.44
CA GLY A 93 -14.38 -1.81 4.08
C GLY A 93 -15.40 -2.94 3.91
N LEU A 94 -15.19 -4.08 4.56
CA LEU A 94 -16.13 -5.20 4.54
C LEU A 94 -17.43 -4.84 5.27
N GLU A 95 -17.34 -4.34 6.50
CA GLU A 95 -18.49 -3.98 7.33
C GLU A 95 -19.38 -2.92 6.68
N ALA A 96 -18.77 -1.90 6.05
CA ALA A 96 -19.48 -0.84 5.35
C ALA A 96 -20.36 -1.36 4.19
N ASN A 97 -20.05 -2.55 3.69
CA ASN A 97 -20.79 -3.20 2.60
C ASN A 97 -21.60 -4.43 3.06
N GLY A 98 -21.68 -4.69 4.37
CA GLY A 98 -22.35 -5.86 4.91
C GLY A 98 -21.68 -7.19 4.54
N LEU A 99 -20.38 -7.16 4.26
CA LEU A 99 -19.57 -8.30 3.83
C LEU A 99 -18.75 -8.87 4.98
N GLN A 100 -18.32 -10.12 4.80
CA GLN A 100 -17.47 -10.84 5.73
C GLN A 100 -16.12 -11.18 5.06
N LYS A 101 -15.12 -11.58 5.85
CA LYS A 101 -13.81 -11.97 5.33
C LYS A 101 -13.87 -13.19 4.40
N GLU A 102 -14.86 -14.04 4.56
CA GLU A 102 -15.13 -15.22 3.72
C GLU A 102 -15.58 -14.84 2.31
N ASP A 103 -16.09 -13.61 2.13
CA ASP A 103 -16.52 -13.10 0.83
C ASP A 103 -15.35 -12.63 -0.04
N ILE A 104 -14.15 -12.45 0.55
CA ILE A 104 -12.97 -11.98 -0.19
C ILE A 104 -12.51 -13.06 -1.17
N ASN A 105 -12.63 -12.76 -2.47
CA ASN A 105 -12.04 -13.61 -3.52
C ASN A 105 -10.57 -13.27 -3.73
N MET A 106 -10.21 -11.98 -3.72
CA MET A 106 -8.83 -11.55 -3.92
C MET A 106 -8.48 -10.34 -3.05
N LEU A 107 -7.42 -10.46 -2.26
CA LEU A 107 -6.78 -9.36 -1.55
C LEU A 107 -5.52 -8.91 -2.32
N ILE A 108 -5.45 -7.64 -2.66
CA ILE A 108 -4.28 -7.00 -3.27
C ILE A 108 -3.68 -6.01 -2.25
N PRO A 109 -2.73 -6.42 -1.43
CA PRO A 109 -2.08 -5.53 -0.49
C PRO A 109 -1.00 -4.68 -1.18
N HIS A 110 -0.73 -3.49 -0.65
CA HIS A 110 0.48 -2.75 -0.98
C HIS A 110 1.72 -3.64 -0.78
N GLN A 111 2.59 -3.68 -1.78
CA GLN A 111 3.77 -4.55 -1.81
C GLN A 111 4.96 -3.90 -1.07
N ALA A 112 4.79 -3.60 0.21
CA ALA A 112 5.82 -3.00 1.05
C ALA A 112 6.79 -4.02 1.64
N ASN A 113 6.25 -5.14 2.13
CA ASN A 113 6.99 -6.21 2.78
C ASN A 113 6.15 -7.50 2.77
N LEU A 114 6.70 -8.57 2.23
CA LEU A 114 6.00 -9.86 2.15
C LEU A 114 5.50 -10.36 3.52
N ARG A 115 6.24 -10.07 4.61
CA ARG A 115 5.84 -10.48 5.97
C ARG A 115 4.55 -9.78 6.43
N ILE A 116 4.31 -8.54 6.01
CA ILE A 116 3.05 -7.84 6.30
C ILE A 116 1.91 -8.55 5.58
N ALA A 117 2.03 -8.79 4.28
CA ALA A 117 1.03 -9.49 3.50
C ALA A 117 0.71 -10.88 4.08
N GLN A 118 1.73 -11.66 4.43
CA GLN A 118 1.58 -12.98 5.07
C GLN A 118 0.92 -12.90 6.45
N PHE A 119 1.19 -11.83 7.23
CA PHE A 119 0.52 -11.62 8.51
C PHE A 119 -0.98 -11.38 8.30
N ILE A 120 -1.33 -10.50 7.38
CA ILE A 120 -2.73 -10.19 7.03
C ILE A 120 -3.44 -11.43 6.52
N GLN A 121 -2.81 -12.17 5.61
CA GLN A 121 -3.33 -13.43 5.08
C GLN A 121 -3.72 -14.41 6.21
N ARG A 122 -2.80 -14.65 7.15
CA ARG A 122 -3.08 -15.53 8.30
C ARG A 122 -4.18 -14.99 9.21
N LYS A 123 -4.18 -13.67 9.47
CA LYS A 123 -5.18 -13.03 10.33
C LYS A 123 -6.60 -13.18 9.78
N PHE A 124 -6.75 -13.01 8.45
CA PHE A 124 -8.03 -13.17 7.78
C PHE A 124 -8.33 -14.61 7.36
N GLN A 125 -7.40 -15.54 7.59
CA GLN A 125 -7.51 -16.97 7.21
C GLN A 125 -7.72 -17.16 5.70
N LEU A 126 -7.11 -16.29 4.89
CA LEU A 126 -7.16 -16.37 3.44
C LEU A 126 -6.22 -17.45 2.91
N LYS A 127 -6.63 -18.12 1.85
CA LYS A 127 -5.81 -19.11 1.14
C LYS A 127 -4.72 -18.42 0.32
N ASP A 128 -3.74 -19.17 -0.14
CA ASP A 128 -2.62 -18.64 -0.94
C ASP A 128 -3.08 -18.05 -2.28
N ASP A 129 -4.14 -18.56 -2.86
CA ASP A 129 -4.74 -18.09 -4.10
C ASP A 129 -5.64 -16.86 -3.94
N GLN A 130 -5.97 -16.48 -2.70
CA GLN A 130 -6.77 -15.30 -2.37
C GLN A 130 -5.93 -14.05 -2.04
N VAL A 131 -4.61 -14.14 -2.03
CA VAL A 131 -3.72 -12.98 -1.76
C VAL A 131 -2.65 -12.87 -2.83
N TYR A 132 -2.69 -11.79 -3.60
CA TYR A 132 -1.72 -11.62 -4.67
C TYR A 132 -0.49 -10.86 -4.19
N ASN A 133 0.68 -11.47 -4.36
CA ASN A 133 1.97 -10.88 -4.03
C ASN A 133 2.92 -10.98 -5.22
N ASN A 134 3.53 -9.86 -5.59
CA ASN A 134 4.56 -9.80 -6.63
C ASN A 134 5.80 -8.96 -6.22
N ILE A 135 5.90 -8.64 -4.94
CA ILE A 135 7.04 -7.89 -4.38
C ILE A 135 8.40 -8.53 -4.70
N MET A 136 8.46 -9.86 -4.81
CA MET A 136 9.68 -10.58 -5.13
C MET A 136 10.22 -10.26 -6.55
N ASN A 137 9.36 -9.77 -7.44
CA ASN A 137 9.71 -9.44 -8.82
C ASN A 137 10.06 -7.95 -8.99
N TYR A 138 9.39 -7.07 -8.22
CA TYR A 138 9.43 -5.61 -8.46
C TYR A 138 9.95 -4.82 -7.26
N GLY A 139 10.05 -5.42 -6.09
CA GLY A 139 10.30 -4.69 -4.86
C GLY A 139 9.10 -3.83 -4.43
N ASN A 140 9.37 -2.86 -3.58
CA ASN A 140 8.36 -1.88 -3.16
C ASN A 140 8.33 -0.71 -4.17
N THR A 141 7.38 -0.73 -5.09
CA THR A 141 7.14 0.34 -6.07
C THR A 141 6.20 1.42 -5.55
N THR A 142 6.18 1.64 -4.23
CA THR A 142 5.37 2.65 -3.56
C THR A 142 3.87 2.56 -3.93
N ALA A 143 3.22 3.68 -4.26
CA ALA A 143 1.79 3.71 -4.61
C ALA A 143 1.45 2.88 -5.86
N ALA A 144 2.39 2.74 -6.81
CA ALA A 144 2.18 1.95 -8.03
C ALA A 144 1.98 0.45 -7.74
N SER A 145 2.49 -0.05 -6.60
CA SER A 145 2.53 -1.48 -6.31
C SER A 145 1.16 -2.16 -6.31
N VAL A 146 0.14 -1.46 -5.81
CA VAL A 146 -1.23 -2.00 -5.76
C VAL A 146 -1.79 -2.16 -7.18
N ILE A 147 -1.62 -1.14 -8.03
CA ILE A 147 -2.13 -1.18 -9.41
C ILE A 147 -1.37 -2.19 -10.25
N ILE A 148 -0.04 -2.28 -10.11
CA ILE A 148 0.78 -3.30 -10.79
C ILE A 148 0.33 -4.71 -10.37
N ALA A 149 0.13 -4.95 -9.07
CA ALA A 149 -0.32 -6.24 -8.56
C ALA A 149 -1.75 -6.59 -9.02
N LEU A 150 -2.65 -5.61 -9.02
CA LEU A 150 -4.02 -5.78 -9.51
C LEU A 150 -4.05 -6.15 -11.00
N THR A 151 -3.32 -5.39 -11.83
CA THR A 151 -3.24 -5.64 -13.28
C THR A 151 -2.67 -7.03 -13.55
N GLU A 152 -1.57 -7.38 -12.89
CA GLU A 152 -0.92 -8.69 -13.08
C GLU A 152 -1.80 -9.85 -12.59
N ALA A 153 -2.53 -9.68 -11.49
CA ALA A 153 -3.49 -10.68 -11.01
C ALA A 153 -4.62 -10.91 -12.02
N TRP A 154 -5.15 -9.83 -12.57
CA TRP A 154 -6.20 -9.89 -13.59
C TRP A 154 -5.69 -10.53 -14.89
N GLU A 155 -4.56 -10.10 -15.44
CA GLU A 155 -3.97 -10.66 -16.66
C GLU A 155 -3.65 -12.17 -16.54
N LYS A 156 -3.31 -12.62 -15.33
CA LYS A 156 -3.07 -14.04 -15.03
C LYS A 156 -4.36 -14.84 -14.75
N GLY A 157 -5.53 -14.24 -14.92
CA GLY A 157 -6.82 -14.89 -14.68
C GLY A 157 -7.05 -15.27 -13.21
N LYS A 158 -6.47 -14.51 -12.26
CA LYS A 158 -6.68 -14.71 -10.83
C LYS A 158 -7.89 -13.96 -10.29
N ILE A 159 -8.44 -13.04 -11.09
CA ILE A 159 -9.61 -12.26 -10.77
C ILE A 159 -10.63 -12.51 -11.87
N ASN A 160 -11.83 -12.92 -11.49
CA ASN A 160 -12.94 -13.21 -12.39
C ASN A 160 -14.06 -12.18 -12.21
N GLU A 161 -14.94 -12.11 -13.19
CA GLU A 161 -16.14 -11.28 -13.08
C GLU A 161 -16.98 -11.69 -11.87
N GLY A 162 -17.43 -10.69 -11.10
CA GLY A 162 -18.19 -10.88 -9.87
C GLY A 162 -17.35 -11.10 -8.62
N ASP A 163 -16.04 -11.30 -8.73
CA ASP A 163 -15.15 -11.46 -7.57
C ASP A 163 -15.15 -10.22 -6.67
N LEU A 164 -15.10 -10.45 -5.37
CA LEU A 164 -14.84 -9.40 -4.39
C LEU A 164 -13.33 -9.19 -4.26
N VAL A 165 -12.86 -8.07 -4.76
CA VAL A 165 -11.46 -7.66 -4.70
C VAL A 165 -11.29 -6.57 -3.64
N VAL A 166 -10.37 -6.78 -2.71
CA VAL A 166 -10.04 -5.79 -1.69
C VAL A 166 -8.62 -5.29 -1.92
N LEU A 167 -8.48 -3.99 -2.17
CA LEU A 167 -7.20 -3.31 -2.18
C LEU A 167 -6.94 -2.74 -0.79
N ALA A 168 -5.73 -2.87 -0.26
CA ALA A 168 -5.38 -2.28 1.01
C ALA A 168 -3.93 -1.79 1.03
N ALA A 169 -3.69 -0.65 1.68
CA ALA A 169 -2.37 -0.04 1.75
C ALA A 169 -2.12 0.63 3.11
N PHE A 170 -0.85 0.71 3.47
CA PHE A 170 -0.34 1.50 4.57
C PHE A 170 1.01 2.11 4.16
N GLY A 171 1.25 3.34 4.52
CA GLY A 171 2.46 4.05 4.17
C GLY A 171 2.83 5.17 5.12
N SER A 172 3.82 5.94 4.66
CA SER A 172 4.29 7.14 5.36
C SER A 172 3.14 8.10 5.67
N GLY A 173 3.27 8.80 6.78
CA GLY A 173 2.28 9.75 7.23
C GLY A 173 1.95 9.66 8.73
N PHE A 174 1.49 8.58 9.38
CA PHE A 174 1.04 7.38 8.65
C PHE A 174 -0.25 7.64 7.90
N THR A 175 -0.39 6.99 6.76
CA THR A 175 -1.63 6.94 6.00
C THR A 175 -1.97 5.49 5.65
N TRP A 176 -3.24 5.16 5.65
CA TRP A 176 -3.71 3.82 5.28
C TRP A 176 -5.12 3.87 4.72
N GLY A 177 -5.50 2.82 4.05
CA GLY A 177 -6.84 2.71 3.52
C GLY A 177 -7.12 1.40 2.82
N SER A 178 -8.40 1.26 2.45
CA SER A 178 -8.88 0.16 1.62
C SER A 178 -9.84 0.64 0.55
N VAL A 179 -9.96 -0.16 -0.50
CA VAL A 179 -10.98 -0.03 -1.53
C VAL A 179 -11.60 -1.41 -1.73
N VAL A 180 -12.91 -1.49 -1.68
CA VAL A 180 -13.67 -2.72 -1.92
C VAL A 180 -14.31 -2.63 -3.29
N ILE A 181 -14.07 -3.64 -4.12
CA ILE A 181 -14.48 -3.66 -5.53
C ILE A 181 -15.25 -4.94 -5.80
N ARG A 182 -16.39 -4.85 -6.46
CA ARG A 182 -17.02 -5.96 -7.16
C ARG A 182 -16.54 -5.92 -8.60
N TRP A 183 -15.75 -6.89 -8.98
CA TRP A 183 -15.04 -6.91 -10.27
C TRP A 183 -15.96 -7.12 -11.47
#